data_72a744e7c42323d0e8d0d89932e66851
#
_entry.id   72a744e7c42323d0e8d0d89932e66851
#
_cell.length_a   1.000
_cell.length_b   1.000
_cell.length_c   1.000
_cell.angle_alpha   90.00
_cell.angle_beta   90.00
_cell.angle_gamma   90.00
#
_symmetry.space_group_name_H-M   'P 1'
#
loop_
_entity.id
_entity.type
_entity.pdbx_description
1 polymer ?
#
loop_
_entity_poly.entity_id
_entity_poly.type
_entity_poly.pdbx_seq_one_letter_code
_entity_poly.pdbx_strand_id
1 'polypeptide(L)'
;MLFRSVLDRDSVPAGIYVAFERQLLDNINALKVPAEAQDLLTVGMKTTIDMLLAPDGDFGPDPLAGRDAFLLRTLAEGVLSLREKLGPNTDDWVYGQADYKHALIRHPLSAAVSEEVRAQLDVGPAPRGGNSFTLGNTGSGDNQTTGASFRIFVDTRDWDNTLGMNAPGQSGDPNSPLYDNLFELWADDQVFPAFYSRDKIESVLFETLELTPAN
;
A
#
# COMPACT_ATOMS: atom_id res chain seq x y z
N MET A 1 -3.12 23.58 11.08
CA MET A 1 -2.51 22.27 11.38
C MET A 1 -3.15 21.28 10.43
N LEU A 2 -2.45 20.91 9.35
CA LEU A 2 -2.94 19.89 8.41
C LEU A 2 -2.74 18.53 9.09
N PHE A 3 -3.84 17.87 9.44
CA PHE A 3 -3.81 16.47 9.84
C PHE A 3 -3.35 15.67 8.61
N ARG A 4 -2.10 15.28 8.58
CA ARG A 4 -1.62 14.26 7.64
C ARG A 4 -2.01 12.91 8.23
N SER A 5 -3.10 12.33 7.76
CA SER A 5 -3.39 10.91 7.98
C SER A 5 -2.41 10.11 7.11
N VAL A 6 -1.19 9.95 7.59
CA VAL A 6 -0.12 9.27 6.86
C VAL A 6 0.30 8.08 7.72
N LEU A 7 0.16 6.89 7.18
CA LEU A 7 0.88 5.72 7.69
C LEU A 7 2.25 5.74 7.01
N ASP A 8 3.17 6.50 7.61
CA ASP A 8 4.50 6.71 7.07
C ASP A 8 5.31 5.42 7.11
N ARG A 9 6.05 5.15 6.03
CA ARG A 9 6.85 3.93 5.90
C ARG A 9 7.97 3.85 6.95
N ASP A 10 8.52 4.99 7.36
CA ASP A 10 9.65 5.06 8.31
C ASP A 10 9.17 5.14 9.77
N SER A 11 7.87 4.89 10.02
CA SER A 11 7.23 5.07 11.32
C SER A 11 6.98 3.74 12.04
N VAL A 12 7.57 3.56 13.21
CA VAL A 12 7.23 2.49 14.16
C VAL A 12 5.80 2.62 14.69
N PRO A 13 5.31 3.81 15.12
CA PRO A 13 3.92 3.98 15.50
C PRO A 13 2.91 3.59 14.42
N ALA A 14 3.22 3.82 13.12
CA ALA A 14 2.36 3.36 12.03
C ALA A 14 2.32 1.81 11.96
N GLY A 15 3.45 1.15 12.16
CA GLY A 15 3.52 -0.31 12.22
C GLY A 15 2.65 -0.87 13.35
N ILE A 16 2.76 -0.30 14.55
CA ILE A 16 1.95 -0.71 15.71
C ILE A 16 0.45 -0.46 15.45
N TYR A 17 0.10 0.71 14.88
CA TYR A 17 -1.28 1.04 14.57
C TYR A 17 -1.90 0.05 13.56
N VAL A 18 -1.17 -0.28 12.49
CA VAL A 18 -1.70 -1.21 11.48
C VAL A 18 -1.84 -2.63 12.03
N ALA A 19 -0.92 -3.09 12.89
CA ALA A 19 -1.07 -4.37 13.57
C ALA A 19 -2.33 -4.38 14.47
N PHE A 20 -2.55 -3.30 15.24
CA PHE A 20 -3.76 -3.13 16.02
C PHE A 20 -5.03 -3.08 15.15
N GLU A 21 -5.03 -2.29 14.07
CA GLU A 21 -6.19 -2.16 13.15
C GLU A 21 -6.60 -3.51 12.56
N ARG A 22 -5.64 -4.30 12.11
CA ARG A 22 -5.87 -5.65 11.57
C ARG A 22 -6.48 -6.57 12.64
N GLN A 23 -5.84 -6.62 13.80
CA GLN A 23 -6.33 -7.43 14.92
C GLN A 23 -7.72 -6.99 15.39
N LEU A 24 -8.02 -5.67 15.33
CA LEU A 24 -9.33 -5.14 15.65
C LEU A 24 -10.41 -5.65 14.69
N LEU A 25 -10.13 -5.61 13.39
CA LEU A 25 -11.06 -6.12 12.38
C LEU A 25 -11.30 -7.62 12.55
N ASP A 26 -10.26 -8.39 12.80
CA ASP A 26 -10.36 -9.84 13.04
C ASP A 26 -11.16 -10.16 14.30
N ASN A 27 -10.90 -9.45 15.39
CA ASN A 27 -11.61 -9.67 16.67
C ASN A 27 -13.08 -9.23 16.58
N ILE A 28 -13.41 -8.14 15.89
CA ILE A 28 -14.80 -7.73 15.64
C ILE A 28 -15.50 -8.74 14.71
N ASN A 29 -14.80 -9.22 13.71
CA ASN A 29 -15.35 -10.27 12.83
C ASN A 29 -15.67 -11.54 13.62
N ALA A 30 -14.74 -12.00 14.46
CA ALA A 30 -14.96 -13.15 15.34
C ALA A 30 -16.09 -12.93 16.34
N LEU A 31 -16.32 -11.71 16.79
CA LEU A 31 -17.41 -11.36 17.70
C LEU A 31 -18.80 -11.40 17.02
N LYS A 32 -18.86 -10.99 15.74
CA LYS A 32 -20.14 -10.77 15.02
C LYS A 32 -20.51 -11.87 14.04
N VAL A 33 -19.54 -12.57 13.48
CA VAL A 33 -19.77 -13.57 12.44
C VAL A 33 -19.56 -14.96 13.01
N PRO A 34 -20.56 -15.86 12.96
CA PRO A 34 -20.38 -17.26 13.35
C PRO A 34 -19.19 -17.90 12.61
N ALA A 35 -18.45 -18.77 13.31
CA ALA A 35 -17.22 -19.38 12.80
C ALA A 35 -17.38 -20.01 11.41
N GLU A 36 -18.51 -20.69 11.19
CA GLU A 36 -18.85 -21.34 9.91
C GLU A 36 -19.16 -20.36 8.75
N ALA A 37 -19.33 -19.07 9.05
CA ALA A 37 -19.63 -18.04 8.05
C ALA A 37 -18.49 -17.04 7.86
N GLN A 38 -17.38 -17.12 8.61
CA GLN A 38 -16.28 -16.14 8.55
C GLN A 38 -15.54 -16.15 7.21
N ASP A 39 -15.54 -17.26 6.49
CA ASP A 39 -14.96 -17.34 5.13
C ASP A 39 -15.84 -16.62 4.07
N LEU A 40 -17.11 -16.36 4.38
CA LEU A 40 -18.07 -15.76 3.46
C LEU A 40 -18.43 -14.32 3.81
N LEU A 41 -18.31 -13.94 5.08
CA LEU A 41 -18.77 -12.66 5.59
C LEU A 41 -17.67 -11.99 6.42
N THR A 42 -17.49 -10.70 6.18
CA THR A 42 -16.57 -9.86 6.97
C THR A 42 -17.25 -8.57 7.43
N VAL A 43 -16.96 -8.16 8.66
CA VAL A 43 -17.43 -6.89 9.21
C VAL A 43 -16.53 -5.77 8.68
N GLY A 44 -17.12 -4.81 7.97
CA GLY A 44 -16.38 -3.68 7.42
C GLY A 44 -16.03 -2.63 8.47
N MET A 45 -15.02 -1.79 8.15
CA MET A 45 -14.50 -0.73 9.02
C MET A 45 -15.60 0.20 9.56
N LYS A 46 -16.57 0.61 8.72
CA LYS A 46 -17.67 1.47 9.17
C LYS A 46 -18.46 0.82 10.31
N THR A 47 -18.86 -0.43 10.17
CA THR A 47 -19.61 -1.16 11.20
C THR A 47 -18.77 -1.31 12.48
N THR A 48 -17.48 -1.62 12.33
CA THR A 48 -16.53 -1.67 13.45
C THR A 48 -16.51 -0.36 14.23
N ILE A 49 -16.39 0.77 13.53
CA ILE A 49 -16.40 2.10 14.16
C ILE A 49 -17.73 2.36 14.84
N ASP A 50 -18.88 2.08 14.20
CA ASP A 50 -20.21 2.29 14.76
C ASP A 50 -20.39 1.50 16.08
N MET A 51 -19.93 0.24 16.11
CA MET A 51 -19.97 -0.60 17.33
C MET A 51 -19.11 -0.03 18.47
N LEU A 52 -17.93 0.49 18.16
CA LEU A 52 -17.04 1.07 19.15
C LEU A 52 -17.57 2.41 19.68
N LEU A 53 -18.27 3.20 18.87
CA LEU A 53 -18.86 4.48 19.27
C LEU A 53 -20.14 4.29 20.06
N ALA A 54 -20.93 3.24 19.79
CA ALA A 54 -22.17 2.91 20.48
C ALA A 54 -22.15 1.43 20.92
N PRO A 55 -21.30 1.09 21.92
CA PRO A 55 -21.16 -0.30 22.36
C PRO A 55 -22.46 -0.80 23.00
N ASP A 56 -22.80 -2.05 22.71
CA ASP A 56 -23.99 -2.75 23.18
C ASP A 56 -23.62 -4.04 23.96
N GLY A 57 -24.61 -4.91 24.16
CA GLY A 57 -24.47 -6.14 24.91
C GLY A 57 -23.44 -7.15 24.34
N ASP A 58 -22.95 -6.96 23.12
CA ASP A 58 -21.86 -7.77 22.56
C ASP A 58 -20.56 -7.61 23.33
N PHE A 59 -20.37 -6.45 23.96
CA PHE A 59 -19.21 -6.20 24.83
C PHE A 59 -19.46 -6.60 26.31
N GLY A 60 -20.62 -7.21 26.62
CA GLY A 60 -20.95 -7.72 27.95
C GLY A 60 -21.94 -6.86 28.75
N PRO A 61 -22.11 -7.15 30.04
CA PRO A 61 -23.14 -6.51 30.88
C PRO A 61 -22.86 -5.03 31.16
N ASP A 62 -21.62 -4.58 31.09
CA ASP A 62 -21.22 -3.17 31.07
C ASP A 62 -20.54 -2.90 29.70
N PRO A 63 -21.31 -2.45 28.69
CA PRO A 63 -20.78 -2.32 27.33
C PRO A 63 -19.62 -1.35 27.20
N LEU A 64 -19.57 -0.28 27.98
CA LEU A 64 -18.45 0.69 27.90
C LEU A 64 -17.17 0.09 28.49
N ALA A 65 -17.24 -0.49 29.68
CA ALA A 65 -16.06 -1.15 30.28
C ALA A 65 -15.61 -2.37 29.47
N GLY A 66 -16.56 -3.13 28.91
CA GLY A 66 -16.30 -4.28 28.05
C GLY A 66 -15.59 -3.89 26.75
N ARG A 67 -16.05 -2.83 26.06
CA ARG A 67 -15.38 -2.27 24.88
C ARG A 67 -13.95 -1.82 25.21
N ASP A 68 -13.75 -1.10 26.32
CA ASP A 68 -12.42 -0.61 26.69
C ASP A 68 -11.47 -1.77 26.99
N ALA A 69 -11.92 -2.80 27.70
CA ALA A 69 -11.15 -4.03 27.93
C ALA A 69 -10.86 -4.79 26.61
N PHE A 70 -11.85 -4.84 25.71
CA PHE A 70 -11.68 -5.44 24.38
C PHE A 70 -10.61 -4.71 23.56
N LEU A 71 -10.62 -3.37 23.51
CA LEU A 71 -9.62 -2.58 22.79
C LEU A 71 -8.21 -2.77 23.35
N LEU A 72 -8.04 -2.79 24.68
CA LEU A 72 -6.73 -3.01 25.31
C LEU A 72 -6.19 -4.41 25.03
N ARG A 73 -7.05 -5.44 25.09
CA ARG A 73 -6.68 -6.81 24.72
C ARG A 73 -6.28 -6.89 23.25
N THR A 74 -7.06 -6.33 22.36
CA THR A 74 -6.79 -6.30 20.91
C THR A 74 -5.47 -5.60 20.60
N LEU A 75 -5.15 -4.49 21.29
CA LEU A 75 -3.85 -3.83 21.16
C LEU A 75 -2.70 -4.75 21.59
N ALA A 76 -2.86 -5.44 22.74
CA ALA A 76 -1.85 -6.37 23.22
C ALA A 76 -1.62 -7.53 22.23
N GLU A 77 -2.69 -8.09 21.67
CA GLU A 77 -2.63 -9.15 20.64
C GLU A 77 -1.93 -8.66 19.36
N GLY A 78 -2.24 -7.45 18.88
CA GLY A 78 -1.57 -6.83 17.74
C GLY A 78 -0.06 -6.61 17.98
N VAL A 79 0.31 -6.16 19.18
CA VAL A 79 1.73 -5.99 19.57
C VAL A 79 2.44 -7.35 19.63
N LEU A 80 1.79 -8.40 20.15
CA LEU A 80 2.36 -9.74 20.17
C LEU A 80 2.58 -10.30 18.76
N SER A 81 1.59 -10.14 17.87
CA SER A 81 1.71 -10.53 16.46
C SER A 81 2.87 -9.80 15.77
N LEU A 82 3.03 -8.51 16.03
CA LEU A 82 4.13 -7.74 15.46
C LEU A 82 5.50 -8.22 15.99
N ARG A 83 5.58 -8.53 17.28
CA ARG A 83 6.77 -9.09 17.90
C ARG A 83 7.14 -10.48 17.34
N GLU A 84 6.15 -11.31 17.07
CA GLU A 84 6.37 -12.63 16.43
C GLU A 84 6.88 -12.45 14.99
N LYS A 85 6.37 -11.47 14.28
CA LYS A 85 6.69 -11.19 12.89
C LYS A 85 8.06 -10.53 12.71
N LEU A 86 8.38 -9.50 13.49
CA LEU A 86 9.54 -8.63 13.31
C LEU A 86 10.59 -8.77 14.43
N GLY A 87 10.35 -9.63 15.41
CA GLY A 87 11.27 -9.81 16.54
C GLY A 87 10.98 -8.92 17.75
N PRO A 88 11.77 -9.06 18.83
CA PRO A 88 11.48 -8.42 20.11
C PRO A 88 11.89 -6.95 20.20
N ASN A 89 12.73 -6.45 19.29
CA ASN A 89 13.20 -5.08 19.32
C ASN A 89 12.18 -4.14 18.63
N THR A 90 11.61 -3.23 19.38
CA THR A 90 10.57 -2.31 18.89
C THR A 90 11.07 -1.32 17.84
N ASP A 91 12.36 -1.02 17.80
CA ASP A 91 12.93 -0.13 16.79
C ASP A 91 12.88 -0.76 15.38
N ASP A 92 12.80 -2.09 15.30
CA ASP A 92 12.68 -2.84 14.04
C ASP A 92 11.23 -2.91 13.52
N TRP A 93 10.24 -2.39 14.27
CA TRP A 93 8.84 -2.43 13.88
C TRP A 93 8.42 -1.31 12.92
N VAL A 94 9.36 -0.82 12.15
CA VAL A 94 9.13 0.16 11.09
C VAL A 94 8.12 -0.40 10.09
N TYR A 95 7.11 0.40 9.73
CA TYR A 95 6.02 -0.09 8.89
C TYR A 95 6.48 -0.48 7.49
N GLY A 96 7.26 0.38 6.82
CA GLY A 96 7.74 0.17 5.45
C GLY A 96 9.00 -0.68 5.41
N GLN A 97 8.86 -1.99 5.24
CA GLN A 97 9.96 -2.93 5.11
C GLN A 97 9.53 -4.20 4.39
N ALA A 98 10.50 -5.01 3.94
CA ALA A 98 10.26 -6.23 3.17
C ALA A 98 9.34 -7.22 3.90
N ASP A 99 9.50 -7.36 5.22
CA ASP A 99 8.71 -8.27 6.04
C ASP A 99 7.39 -7.68 6.54
N TYR A 100 7.11 -6.39 6.23
CA TYR A 100 5.86 -5.77 6.63
C TYR A 100 5.19 -5.07 5.44
N LYS A 101 5.29 -3.74 5.27
CA LYS A 101 4.63 -3.05 4.15
C LYS A 101 5.62 -2.75 3.04
N HIS A 102 5.42 -3.38 1.90
CA HIS A 102 6.29 -3.25 0.73
C HIS A 102 5.48 -3.26 -0.57
N ALA A 103 6.14 -3.00 -1.68
CA ALA A 103 5.63 -3.23 -3.02
C ALA A 103 6.57 -4.19 -3.76
N LEU A 104 6.04 -5.33 -4.15
CA LEU A 104 6.65 -6.29 -5.05
C LEU A 104 5.69 -6.52 -6.21
N ILE A 105 6.08 -6.05 -7.40
CA ILE A 105 5.30 -6.25 -8.63
C ILE A 105 5.73 -7.58 -9.23
N ARG A 106 4.85 -8.57 -9.15
CA ARG A 106 5.09 -9.90 -9.73
C ARG A 106 4.64 -9.92 -11.19
N HIS A 107 5.54 -10.35 -12.07
CA HIS A 107 5.20 -10.58 -13.45
C HIS A 107 4.21 -11.76 -13.58
N PRO A 108 3.23 -11.73 -14.50
CA PRO A 108 2.26 -12.82 -14.66
C PRO A 108 2.87 -14.21 -14.89
N LEU A 109 4.07 -14.29 -15.47
CA LEU A 109 4.77 -15.54 -15.72
C LEU A 109 5.61 -16.04 -14.53
N SER A 110 5.77 -15.26 -13.46
CA SER A 110 6.67 -15.58 -12.34
C SER A 110 6.36 -16.91 -11.66
N ALA A 111 5.09 -17.33 -11.67
CA ALA A 111 4.69 -18.62 -11.10
C ALA A 111 5.09 -19.82 -11.99
N ALA A 112 5.40 -19.60 -13.26
CA ALA A 112 5.65 -20.66 -14.26
C ALA A 112 7.13 -20.79 -14.68
N VAL A 113 8.02 -19.95 -14.11
CA VAL A 113 9.45 -19.89 -14.49
C VAL A 113 10.35 -20.25 -13.31
N SER A 114 11.65 -20.46 -13.58
CA SER A 114 12.67 -20.66 -12.54
C SER A 114 12.86 -19.41 -11.68
N GLU A 115 13.49 -19.58 -10.52
CA GLU A 115 13.80 -18.47 -9.61
C GLU A 115 14.73 -17.43 -10.27
N GLU A 116 15.70 -17.88 -11.06
CA GLU A 116 16.63 -17.01 -11.79
C GLU A 116 15.88 -16.12 -12.81
N VAL A 117 14.94 -16.69 -13.55
CA VAL A 117 14.11 -15.94 -14.50
C VAL A 117 13.13 -15.03 -13.78
N ARG A 118 12.56 -15.49 -12.67
CA ARG A 118 11.67 -14.69 -11.82
C ARG A 118 12.36 -13.44 -11.30
N ALA A 119 13.60 -13.56 -10.85
CA ALA A 119 14.39 -12.43 -10.39
C ALA A 119 14.66 -11.35 -11.46
N GLN A 120 14.51 -11.69 -12.73
CA GLN A 120 14.62 -10.74 -13.85
C GLN A 120 13.27 -10.13 -14.23
N LEU A 121 12.18 -10.81 -13.90
CA LEU A 121 10.82 -10.40 -14.26
C LEU A 121 10.11 -9.61 -13.17
N ASP A 122 10.29 -9.99 -11.90
CA ASP A 122 9.66 -9.32 -10.77
C ASP A 122 10.41 -8.02 -10.44
N VAL A 123 9.67 -6.98 -10.05
CA VAL A 123 10.22 -5.67 -9.74
C VAL A 123 9.98 -5.34 -8.27
N GLY A 124 11.03 -5.00 -7.56
CA GLY A 124 11.03 -4.77 -6.11
C GLY A 124 11.66 -5.94 -5.33
N PRO A 125 11.43 -6.05 -3.99
CA PRO A 125 10.52 -5.21 -3.19
C PRO A 125 11.09 -3.84 -2.85
N ALA A 126 10.22 -2.85 -2.69
CA ALA A 126 10.55 -1.56 -2.10
C ALA A 126 9.66 -1.27 -0.88
N PRO A 127 10.16 -0.62 0.18
CA PRO A 127 9.36 -0.21 1.32
C PRO A 127 8.19 0.69 0.91
N ARG A 128 7.01 0.48 1.52
CA ARG A 128 5.82 1.30 1.26
C ARG A 128 5.18 1.76 2.57
N GLY A 129 4.40 2.81 2.49
CA GLY A 129 3.51 3.27 3.56
C GLY A 129 2.04 3.18 3.14
N GLY A 130 1.16 3.69 3.98
CA GLY A 130 -0.27 3.76 3.71
C GLY A 130 -1.01 2.43 3.84
N ASN A 131 -2.33 2.49 3.61
CA ASN A 131 -3.24 1.35 3.56
C ASN A 131 -4.42 1.67 2.61
N SER A 132 -5.53 0.94 2.72
CA SER A 132 -6.75 1.16 1.92
C SER A 132 -7.45 2.50 2.20
N PHE A 133 -7.13 3.18 3.30
CA PHE A 133 -7.79 4.42 3.75
C PHE A 133 -6.90 5.66 3.63
N THR A 134 -5.66 5.50 3.12
CA THR A 134 -4.74 6.62 2.90
C THR A 134 -4.64 6.99 1.43
N LEU A 135 -4.06 8.16 1.13
CA LEU A 135 -3.76 8.57 -0.24
C LEU A 135 -2.87 7.52 -0.93
N GLY A 136 -3.15 7.25 -2.20
CA GLY A 136 -2.46 6.23 -2.98
C GLY A 136 -3.09 4.83 -2.86
N ASN A 137 -3.96 4.59 -1.86
CA ASN A 137 -4.69 3.33 -1.66
C ASN A 137 -3.78 2.09 -1.82
N THR A 138 -2.81 1.96 -0.91
CA THR A 138 -1.78 0.91 -1.03
C THR A 138 -2.25 -0.48 -0.57
N GLY A 139 -3.54 -0.62 -0.28
CA GLY A 139 -4.14 -1.87 0.18
C GLY A 139 -3.82 -2.21 1.64
N SER A 140 -4.59 -3.14 2.21
CA SER A 140 -4.46 -3.55 3.63
C SER A 140 -3.43 -4.66 3.84
N GLY A 141 -3.00 -5.36 2.78
CA GLY A 141 -1.98 -6.41 2.85
C GLY A 141 -0.56 -5.85 3.01
N ASP A 142 0.36 -6.73 3.34
CA ASP A 142 1.78 -6.38 3.44
C ASP A 142 2.34 -6.00 2.07
N ASN A 143 2.15 -6.84 1.06
CA ASN A 143 2.48 -6.46 -0.30
C ASN A 143 1.40 -5.56 -0.90
N GLN A 144 1.81 -4.43 -1.44
CA GLN A 144 0.94 -3.56 -2.23
C GLN A 144 0.69 -4.17 -3.61
N THR A 145 -0.44 -4.85 -3.76
CA THR A 145 -0.88 -5.44 -5.04
C THR A 145 -1.84 -4.55 -5.83
N THR A 146 -2.29 -3.45 -5.22
CA THR A 146 -3.26 -2.49 -5.78
C THR A 146 -2.85 -1.06 -5.44
N GLY A 147 -3.56 -0.08 -5.99
CA GLY A 147 -3.36 1.33 -5.69
C GLY A 147 -2.91 2.15 -6.91
N ALA A 148 -2.48 3.37 -6.65
CA ALA A 148 -2.15 4.34 -7.69
C ALA A 148 -0.78 4.03 -8.33
N SER A 149 -0.75 3.20 -9.39
CA SER A 149 0.44 3.03 -10.24
C SER A 149 0.70 4.26 -11.08
N PHE A 150 -0.36 4.85 -11.63
CA PHE A 150 -0.31 6.13 -12.35
C PHE A 150 -0.75 7.28 -11.43
N ARG A 151 0.02 8.37 -11.45
CA ARG A 151 -0.26 9.61 -10.71
C ARG A 151 -0.06 10.78 -11.66
N ILE A 152 -0.94 11.78 -11.59
CA ILE A 152 -0.81 13.02 -12.35
C ILE A 152 -1.24 14.20 -11.48
N PHE A 153 -0.47 15.29 -11.55
CA PHE A 153 -0.73 16.56 -10.88
C PHE A 153 -0.75 17.65 -11.94
N VAL A 154 -1.94 18.04 -12.38
CA VAL A 154 -2.12 19.01 -13.46
C VAL A 154 -2.11 20.43 -12.90
N ASP A 155 -1.19 21.29 -13.39
CA ASP A 155 -1.25 22.72 -13.16
C ASP A 155 -2.10 23.37 -14.29
N THR A 156 -3.28 23.86 -13.91
CA THR A 156 -4.21 24.49 -14.87
C THR A 156 -3.82 25.91 -15.30
N ARG A 157 -2.81 26.51 -14.67
CA ARG A 157 -2.29 27.83 -15.05
C ARG A 157 -1.17 27.71 -16.09
N ASP A 158 -0.37 26.64 -15.97
CA ASP A 158 0.72 26.35 -16.88
C ASP A 158 0.86 24.83 -17.00
N TRP A 159 0.44 24.27 -18.10
CA TRP A 159 0.39 22.83 -18.33
C TRP A 159 1.79 22.20 -18.39
N ASP A 160 2.83 22.98 -18.65
CA ASP A 160 4.22 22.52 -18.61
C ASP A 160 4.73 22.28 -17.18
N ASN A 161 4.01 22.75 -16.17
CA ASN A 161 4.27 22.43 -14.77
C ASN A 161 3.55 21.15 -14.30
N THR A 162 2.88 20.44 -15.18
CA THR A 162 2.25 19.15 -14.86
C THR A 162 3.31 18.14 -14.49
N LEU A 163 3.02 17.37 -13.43
CA LEU A 163 3.89 16.29 -12.94
C LEU A 163 3.19 14.96 -13.10
N GLY A 164 3.95 13.93 -13.38
CA GLY A 164 3.45 12.56 -13.54
C GLY A 164 4.35 11.50 -12.94
N MET A 165 3.80 10.30 -12.82
CA MET A 165 4.51 9.08 -12.47
C MET A 165 3.73 7.88 -12.97
N ASN A 166 4.42 6.86 -13.44
CA ASN A 166 3.81 5.57 -13.77
C ASN A 166 4.81 4.43 -13.53
N ALA A 167 4.46 3.46 -12.71
CA ALA A 167 5.30 2.31 -12.38
C ALA A 167 4.93 1.09 -13.24
N PRO A 168 5.90 0.15 -13.40
CA PRO A 168 7.29 0.19 -12.98
C PRO A 168 8.23 0.88 -13.97
N GLY A 169 7.88 0.93 -15.25
CA GLY A 169 8.63 1.53 -16.35
C GLY A 169 7.79 1.52 -17.63
N GLN A 170 8.43 1.78 -18.79
CA GLN A 170 7.73 1.92 -20.07
C GLN A 170 8.07 0.79 -21.07
N SER A 171 8.96 -0.14 -20.72
CA SER A 171 9.32 -1.29 -21.57
C SER A 171 8.73 -2.59 -21.04
N GLY A 172 8.30 -3.47 -21.93
CA GLY A 172 7.96 -4.86 -21.61
C GLY A 172 9.14 -5.82 -21.66
N ASP A 173 10.33 -5.37 -22.06
CA ASP A 173 11.54 -6.18 -22.12
C ASP A 173 12.35 -6.02 -20.84
N PRO A 174 12.55 -7.09 -20.04
CA PRO A 174 13.30 -7.02 -18.79
C PRO A 174 14.79 -6.69 -18.97
N ASN A 175 15.33 -6.79 -20.20
CA ASN A 175 16.68 -6.36 -20.50
C ASN A 175 16.78 -4.86 -20.86
N SER A 176 15.66 -4.19 -21.01
CA SER A 176 15.62 -2.76 -21.31
C SER A 176 15.89 -1.93 -20.04
N PRO A 177 16.70 -0.86 -20.13
CA PRO A 177 16.87 0.08 -19.01
C PRO A 177 15.58 0.84 -18.66
N LEU A 178 14.52 0.69 -19.46
CA LEU A 178 13.21 1.31 -19.23
C LEU A 178 12.18 0.32 -18.66
N TYR A 179 12.61 -0.88 -18.23
CA TYR A 179 11.69 -1.88 -17.69
C TYR A 179 11.16 -1.52 -16.32
N ASP A 180 12.03 -1.09 -15.42
CA ASP A 180 11.75 -0.83 -14.01
C ASP A 180 12.29 0.51 -13.48
N ASN A 181 12.81 1.35 -14.37
CA ASN A 181 13.50 2.60 -14.04
C ASN A 181 12.65 3.63 -13.27
N LEU A 182 11.34 3.48 -13.26
CA LEU A 182 10.41 4.37 -12.54
C LEU A 182 9.94 3.76 -11.20
N PHE A 183 10.29 2.49 -10.91
CA PHE A 183 9.77 1.79 -9.76
C PHE A 183 10.20 2.41 -8.43
N GLU A 184 11.49 2.67 -8.24
CA GLU A 184 12.01 3.29 -7.01
C GLU A 184 11.47 4.70 -6.80
N LEU A 185 11.41 5.51 -7.87
CA LEU A 185 10.82 6.85 -7.81
C LEU A 185 9.34 6.79 -7.43
N TRP A 186 8.61 5.83 -7.98
CA TRP A 186 7.20 5.62 -7.63
C TRP A 186 7.04 5.15 -6.17
N ALA A 187 7.89 4.24 -5.72
CA ALA A 187 7.87 3.72 -4.34
C ALA A 187 8.17 4.83 -3.33
N ASP A 188 8.99 5.81 -3.69
CA ASP A 188 9.35 6.98 -2.90
C ASP A 188 8.38 8.16 -3.07
N ASP A 189 7.24 7.94 -3.74
CA ASP A 189 6.24 8.97 -4.03
C ASP A 189 6.81 10.19 -4.81
N GLN A 190 7.92 9.98 -5.55
CA GLN A 190 8.50 10.97 -6.44
C GLN A 190 7.66 11.10 -7.72
N VAL A 191 7.84 12.23 -8.40
CA VAL A 191 7.19 12.54 -9.67
C VAL A 191 8.18 13.23 -10.60
N PHE A 192 7.91 13.20 -11.91
CA PHE A 192 8.71 13.87 -12.93
C PHE A 192 7.84 14.82 -13.77
N PRO A 193 8.42 15.84 -14.45
CA PRO A 193 7.69 16.72 -15.34
C PRO A 193 7.02 15.97 -16.49
N ALA A 194 5.72 16.21 -16.69
CA ALA A 194 4.94 15.71 -17.82
C ALA A 194 4.60 16.91 -18.73
N PHE A 195 5.52 17.26 -19.62
CA PHE A 195 5.44 18.45 -20.46
C PHE A 195 4.30 18.39 -21.49
N TYR A 196 3.74 19.54 -21.79
CA TYR A 196 2.66 19.73 -22.75
C TYR A 196 3.11 20.44 -24.02
N SER A 197 3.90 21.53 -23.91
CA SER A 197 4.34 22.30 -25.06
C SER A 197 5.38 21.54 -25.88
N ARG A 198 5.34 21.73 -27.20
CA ARG A 198 6.24 21.07 -28.13
C ARG A 198 7.71 21.34 -27.81
N ASP A 199 8.06 22.59 -27.53
CA ASP A 199 9.43 22.99 -27.22
C ASP A 199 9.98 22.27 -25.98
N LYS A 200 9.12 22.12 -24.94
CA LYS A 200 9.50 21.37 -23.72
C LYS A 200 9.63 19.88 -23.96
N ILE A 201 8.71 19.28 -24.73
CA ILE A 201 8.79 17.87 -25.13
C ILE A 201 10.07 17.63 -25.94
N GLU A 202 10.36 18.46 -26.94
CA GLU A 202 11.57 18.34 -27.77
C GLU A 202 12.86 18.51 -26.95
N SER A 203 12.84 19.29 -25.86
CA SER A 203 14.01 19.50 -24.99
C SER A 203 14.43 18.24 -24.20
N VAL A 204 13.53 17.27 -24.04
CA VAL A 204 13.76 16.02 -23.30
C VAL A 204 13.65 14.77 -24.20
N LEU A 205 13.54 14.99 -25.50
CA LEU A 205 13.38 13.92 -26.47
C LEU A 205 14.61 13.01 -26.50
N PHE A 206 14.38 11.71 -26.30
CA PHE A 206 15.41 10.68 -26.35
C PHE A 206 15.45 10.01 -27.72
N GLU A 207 14.29 9.69 -28.29
CA GLU A 207 14.15 8.98 -29.55
C GLU A 207 12.88 9.40 -30.29
N THR A 208 12.92 9.36 -31.63
CA THR A 208 11.75 9.57 -32.47
C THR A 208 11.50 8.33 -33.30
N LEU A 209 10.29 7.79 -33.22
CA LEU A 209 9.83 6.70 -34.08
C LEU A 209 8.87 7.25 -35.12
N GLU A 210 9.22 7.15 -36.39
CA GLU A 210 8.36 7.52 -37.50
C GLU A 210 7.64 6.30 -38.05
N LEU A 211 6.32 6.28 -37.96
CA LEU A 211 5.48 5.21 -38.48
C LEU A 211 4.96 5.59 -39.86
N THR A 212 5.32 4.83 -40.89
CA THR A 212 4.81 5.00 -42.25
C THR A 212 3.89 3.83 -42.62
N PRO A 213 2.80 4.09 -43.40
CA PRO A 213 1.96 2.99 -43.88
C PRO A 213 2.78 1.99 -44.72
N ALA A 214 2.53 0.70 -44.54
CA ALA A 214 3.05 -0.31 -45.45
C ALA A 214 2.39 -0.17 -46.83
N ASN A 215 3.17 -0.15 -47.87
CA ASN A 215 2.67 -0.16 -49.25
C ASN A 215 2.03 -1.49 -49.62
#